data_1f557307473b667fa676092b7b7d26f2
#
_entry.id   1f557307473b667fa676092b7b7d26f2
#
_cell.length_a   1.000
_cell.length_b   1.000
_cell.length_c   1.000
_cell.angle_alpha   90.00
_cell.angle_beta   90.00
_cell.angle_gamma   90.00
#
_symmetry.space_group_name_H-M   'P 1'
#
loop_
_entity.id
_entity.type
_entity.pdbx_description
1 polymer ?
#
loop_
_entity_poly.entity_id
_entity_poly.type
_entity_poly.pdbx_seq_one_letter_code
_entity_poly.pdbx_strand_id
1 'polypeptide(L)'
;IKGYAIKWPLSFFYASVIPVILTAALIANIQLIGGIIENAAQPCITGEGICGGISKFASYFTWLGSFTDTGQAVSGLAFWFGSTNLMDLFIRGGFMWKYLIQGLTHILFFVFFSTIFAFLWVKTSGMDSKAVAKNIKASGLQLAGFRQDERVLESILDRYIVPLTVMGGVAIGILASVTNLLGALISGTSILLVIMIMFQFYQSIAKEHAMDMNPLMRKMMG
;
A
#
# COMPACT_ATOMS: atom_id res chain seq x y z
N ILE A 1 -20.11 30.93 -26.93
CA ILE A 1 -19.94 30.41 -25.56
C ILE A 1 -18.48 29.92 -25.48
N LYS A 2 -17.60 30.69 -24.81
CA LYS A 2 -16.21 30.30 -24.59
C LYS A 2 -16.22 29.15 -23.59
N GLY A 3 -15.98 27.92 -24.06
CA GLY A 3 -15.77 26.76 -23.22
C GLY A 3 -14.49 26.95 -22.43
N TYR A 4 -14.60 27.18 -21.14
CA TYR A 4 -13.46 27.12 -20.23
C TYR A 4 -12.94 25.66 -20.23
N ALA A 5 -11.74 25.47 -20.73
CA ALA A 5 -11.04 24.19 -20.62
C ALA A 5 -10.67 23.98 -19.15
N ILE A 6 -11.55 23.35 -18.39
CA ILE A 6 -11.27 23.00 -17.00
C ILE A 6 -10.28 21.85 -17.02
N LYS A 7 -9.05 22.12 -16.56
CA LYS A 7 -8.03 21.10 -16.36
C LYS A 7 -8.35 20.34 -15.06
N TRP A 8 -8.73 19.07 -15.18
CA TRP A 8 -8.91 18.20 -14.02
C TRP A 8 -7.53 17.75 -13.54
N PRO A 9 -7.08 18.12 -12.33
CA PRO A 9 -5.78 17.69 -11.83
C PRO A 9 -5.87 16.23 -11.38
N LEU A 10 -5.40 15.31 -12.21
CA LEU A 10 -5.15 13.93 -11.79
C LEU A 10 -3.87 13.96 -10.93
N SER A 11 -4.01 13.67 -9.65
CA SER A 11 -2.85 13.58 -8.75
C SER A 11 -2.05 12.32 -9.03
N PHE A 12 -0.71 12.42 -9.02
CA PHE A 12 0.19 11.27 -9.22
C PHE A 12 -0.06 10.16 -8.19
N PHE A 13 -0.37 10.53 -6.94
CA PHE A 13 -0.78 9.61 -5.88
C PHE A 13 -2.30 9.41 -5.86
N TYR A 14 -2.83 8.95 -6.99
CA TYR A 14 -4.25 8.64 -7.10
C TYR A 14 -4.66 7.50 -6.16
N ALA A 15 -3.79 6.51 -5.99
CA ALA A 15 -3.92 5.50 -4.95
C ALA A 15 -3.45 6.08 -3.61
N SER A 16 -4.34 6.16 -2.66
CA SER A 16 -4.08 6.59 -1.28
C SER A 16 -3.01 5.72 -0.58
N VAL A 17 -2.52 6.14 0.59
CA VAL A 17 -1.63 5.34 1.47
C VAL A 17 -2.29 4.04 1.95
N ILE A 18 -3.61 3.95 1.86
CA ILE A 18 -4.40 2.79 2.33
C ILE A 18 -3.87 1.45 1.79
N PRO A 19 -3.53 1.30 0.49
CA PRO A 19 -2.95 0.06 -0.03
C PRO A 19 -1.69 -0.40 0.69
N VAL A 20 -0.84 0.54 1.09
CA VAL A 20 0.40 0.26 1.82
C VAL A 20 0.12 -0.22 3.24
N ILE A 21 -0.85 0.41 3.91
CA ILE A 21 -1.30 -0.01 5.25
C ILE A 21 -1.87 -1.43 5.19
N LEU A 22 -2.69 -1.74 4.18
CA LEU A 22 -3.24 -3.08 3.99
C LEU A 22 -2.14 -4.13 3.73
N THR A 23 -1.12 -3.78 2.95
CA THR A 23 0.04 -4.64 2.71
C THR A 23 0.82 -4.88 3.99
N ALA A 24 1.09 -3.84 4.79
CA ALA A 24 1.77 -3.96 6.06
C ALA A 24 0.97 -4.83 7.05
N ALA A 25 -0.34 -4.65 7.11
CA ALA A 25 -1.24 -5.46 7.92
C ALA A 25 -1.24 -6.93 7.47
N LEU A 26 -1.21 -7.20 6.16
CA LEU A 26 -1.10 -8.55 5.62
C LEU A 26 0.17 -9.25 6.11
N ILE A 27 1.33 -8.58 6.01
CA ILE A 27 2.61 -9.12 6.48
C ILE A 27 2.58 -9.37 7.98
N ALA A 28 2.08 -8.41 8.77
CA ALA A 28 1.96 -8.56 10.22
C ALA A 28 1.06 -9.75 10.59
N ASN A 29 -0.05 -9.96 9.90
CA ASN A 29 -0.93 -11.10 10.12
C ASN A 29 -0.27 -12.43 9.76
N ILE A 30 0.51 -12.50 8.67
CA ILE A 30 1.28 -13.70 8.31
C ILE A 30 2.28 -14.05 9.41
N GLN A 31 2.99 -13.05 9.95
CA GLN A 31 3.95 -13.25 11.04
C GLN A 31 3.25 -13.71 12.32
N LEU A 32 2.13 -13.10 12.68
CA LEU A 32 1.35 -13.47 13.85
C LEU A 32 0.80 -14.90 13.77
N ILE A 33 0.20 -15.26 12.63
CA ILE A 33 -0.30 -16.61 12.41
C ILE A 33 0.85 -17.63 12.43
N GLY A 34 1.99 -17.30 11.81
CA GLY A 34 3.18 -18.14 11.84
C GLY A 34 3.67 -18.41 13.26
N GLY A 35 3.75 -17.36 14.11
CA GLY A 35 4.13 -17.50 15.51
C GLY A 35 3.15 -18.33 16.34
N ILE A 36 1.84 -18.19 16.13
CA ILE A 36 0.83 -19.02 16.80
C ILE A 36 0.99 -20.48 16.41
N ILE A 37 1.22 -20.76 15.11
CA ILE A 37 1.40 -22.12 14.61
C ILE A 37 2.66 -22.76 15.19
N GLU A 38 3.77 -22.02 15.25
CA GLU A 38 5.01 -22.51 15.85
C GLU A 38 4.82 -22.83 17.34
N ASN A 39 4.26 -21.92 18.12
CA ASN A 39 3.96 -22.16 19.53
C ASN A 39 3.06 -23.38 19.75
N ALA A 40 2.08 -23.58 18.88
CA ALA A 40 1.21 -24.75 18.93
C ALA A 40 1.94 -26.06 18.53
N ALA A 41 2.98 -25.97 17.68
CA ALA A 41 3.77 -27.11 17.23
C ALA A 41 4.90 -27.47 18.22
N GLN A 42 5.34 -26.59 19.11
CA GLN A 42 6.43 -26.79 20.06
C GLN A 42 6.40 -28.14 20.81
N PRO A 43 5.25 -28.59 21.39
CA PRO A 43 5.22 -29.88 22.10
C PRO A 43 5.59 -31.08 21.24
N CYS A 44 5.37 -31.02 19.91
CA CYS A 44 5.73 -32.09 18.98
C CYS A 44 7.17 -31.96 18.47
N ILE A 45 7.75 -30.76 18.49
CA ILE A 45 9.12 -30.51 17.98
C ILE A 45 10.15 -30.78 19.07
N THR A 46 9.89 -30.31 20.30
CA THR A 46 10.82 -30.45 21.44
C THR A 46 10.65 -31.77 22.20
N GLY A 47 9.52 -32.45 22.03
CA GLY A 47 9.21 -33.66 22.79
C GLY A 47 8.84 -33.41 24.25
N GLU A 48 8.75 -32.16 24.68
CA GLU A 48 8.35 -31.75 26.03
C GLU A 48 6.85 -31.43 26.06
N GLY A 49 6.02 -32.47 26.22
CA GLY A 49 4.57 -32.28 26.34
C GLY A 49 3.73 -33.31 25.60
N ILE A 50 2.41 -33.19 25.69
CA ILE A 50 1.45 -34.08 25.00
C ILE A 50 1.29 -33.59 23.56
N CYS A 51 1.84 -34.34 22.60
CA CYS A 51 1.63 -34.09 21.18
C CYS A 51 0.20 -34.49 20.78
N GLY A 52 -0.74 -33.57 20.95
CA GLY A 52 -2.16 -33.73 20.61
C GLY A 52 -2.46 -33.54 19.12
N GLY A 53 -3.73 -33.67 18.74
CA GLY A 53 -4.15 -33.52 17.35
C GLY A 53 -3.84 -32.13 16.75
N ILE A 54 -4.00 -31.06 17.53
CA ILE A 54 -3.72 -29.68 17.10
C ILE A 54 -2.22 -29.47 16.88
N SER A 55 -1.36 -29.98 17.79
CA SER A 55 0.10 -29.86 17.69
C SER A 55 0.65 -30.64 16.49
N LYS A 56 0.08 -31.81 16.17
CA LYS A 56 0.41 -32.55 14.94
C LYS A 56 0.02 -31.80 13.70
N PHE A 57 -1.17 -31.19 13.66
CA PHE A 57 -1.60 -30.37 12.54
C PHE A 57 -0.69 -29.15 12.36
N ALA A 58 -0.34 -28.44 13.44
CA ALA A 58 0.55 -27.31 13.43
C ALA A 58 1.96 -27.70 12.94
N SER A 59 2.48 -28.88 13.26
CA SER A 59 3.80 -29.34 12.81
C SER A 59 3.93 -29.50 11.29
N TYR A 60 2.83 -29.72 10.57
CA TYR A 60 2.83 -29.71 9.10
C TYR A 60 3.02 -28.31 8.50
N PHE A 61 2.72 -27.26 9.26
CA PHE A 61 2.79 -25.87 8.82
C PHE A 61 4.04 -25.14 9.32
N THR A 62 5.00 -25.82 9.94
CA THR A 62 6.27 -25.24 10.42
C THR A 62 7.12 -24.64 9.30
N TRP A 63 6.83 -24.98 8.02
CA TRP A 63 7.45 -24.34 6.87
C TRP A 63 7.08 -22.85 6.71
N LEU A 64 5.99 -22.39 7.37
CA LEU A 64 5.64 -20.96 7.40
C LEU A 64 6.71 -20.13 8.11
N GLY A 65 7.38 -20.66 9.12
CA GLY A 65 8.49 -19.98 9.77
C GLY A 65 8.79 -20.51 11.16
N SER A 66 10.05 -20.35 11.57
CA SER A 66 10.47 -20.40 12.96
C SER A 66 10.75 -19.00 13.45
N PHE A 67 10.34 -18.71 14.68
CA PHE A 67 10.42 -17.40 15.30
C PHE A 67 11.33 -17.45 16.52
N THR A 68 12.02 -16.36 16.79
CA THR A 68 12.78 -16.18 18.04
C THR A 68 11.83 -15.76 19.16
N ASP A 69 12.27 -15.92 20.42
CA ASP A 69 11.53 -15.44 21.61
C ASP A 69 11.12 -13.98 21.53
N THR A 70 11.81 -13.20 20.70
CA THR A 70 11.49 -11.80 20.39
C THR A 70 10.42 -11.63 19.30
N GLY A 71 9.85 -12.72 18.76
CA GLY A 71 8.83 -12.71 17.72
C GLY A 71 9.34 -12.40 16.31
N GLN A 72 10.67 -12.42 16.10
CA GLN A 72 11.27 -12.25 14.77
C GLN A 72 11.39 -13.58 14.04
N ALA A 73 10.95 -13.62 12.79
CA ALA A 73 11.09 -14.81 11.96
C ALA A 73 12.55 -15.06 11.60
N VAL A 74 13.07 -16.26 11.88
CA VAL A 74 14.45 -16.68 11.61
C VAL A 74 14.53 -17.53 10.35
N SER A 75 13.48 -18.29 10.04
CA SER A 75 13.43 -19.17 8.86
C SER A 75 12.01 -19.28 8.32
N GLY A 76 11.85 -19.93 7.16
CA GLY A 76 10.56 -20.16 6.53
C GLY A 76 10.03 -18.97 5.71
N LEU A 77 8.78 -19.05 5.27
CA LEU A 77 8.16 -17.99 4.45
C LEU A 77 8.07 -16.65 5.20
N ALA A 78 7.76 -16.69 6.50
CA ALA A 78 7.66 -15.48 7.31
C ALA A 78 8.99 -14.69 7.35
N PHE A 79 10.13 -15.38 7.29
CA PHE A 79 11.45 -14.77 7.17
C PHE A 79 11.61 -14.02 5.84
N TRP A 80 11.21 -14.64 4.72
CA TRP A 80 11.36 -14.05 3.40
C TRP A 80 10.44 -12.83 3.16
N PHE A 81 9.27 -12.81 3.80
CA PHE A 81 8.32 -11.71 3.70
C PHE A 81 8.51 -10.65 4.77
N GLY A 82 9.17 -11.00 5.89
CA GLY A 82 9.49 -10.08 6.96
C GLY A 82 10.55 -9.04 6.56
N SER A 83 10.52 -7.87 7.22
CA SER A 83 11.59 -6.89 7.12
C SER A 83 12.62 -7.14 8.21
N THR A 84 13.88 -7.26 7.82
CA THR A 84 15.00 -7.26 8.76
C THR A 84 15.67 -5.88 8.69
N ASN A 85 16.03 -5.32 9.84
CA ASN A 85 16.71 -4.04 9.92
C ASN A 85 18.14 -4.18 9.36
N LEU A 86 18.33 -3.91 8.08
CA LEU A 86 19.64 -4.02 7.41
C LEU A 86 20.68 -3.10 8.03
N MET A 87 20.24 -1.92 8.53
CA MET A 87 21.16 -0.96 9.18
C MET A 87 21.74 -1.51 10.48
N ASP A 88 20.91 -2.13 11.33
CA ASP A 88 21.35 -2.76 12.57
C ASP A 88 22.31 -3.92 12.29
N LEU A 89 22.02 -4.71 11.26
CA LEU A 89 22.88 -5.80 10.82
C LEU A 89 24.24 -5.31 10.30
N PHE A 90 24.25 -4.19 9.58
CA PHE A 90 25.49 -3.58 9.08
C PHE A 90 26.35 -3.04 10.23
N ILE A 91 25.72 -2.38 11.21
CA ILE A 91 26.41 -1.81 12.38
C ILE A 91 27.02 -2.92 13.25
N ARG A 92 26.30 -4.05 13.43
CA ARG A 92 26.78 -5.19 14.23
C ARG A 92 27.76 -6.10 13.49
N GLY A 93 28.09 -5.81 12.24
CA GLY A 93 29.03 -6.60 11.44
C GLY A 93 28.54 -7.99 11.03
N GLY A 94 27.23 -8.27 11.16
CA GLY A 94 26.59 -9.54 10.78
C GLY A 94 26.11 -9.59 9.34
N PHE A 95 26.69 -8.79 8.44
CA PHE A 95 26.26 -8.68 7.07
C PHE A 95 26.54 -9.97 6.27
N MET A 96 25.47 -10.67 5.88
CA MET A 96 25.52 -11.86 5.02
C MET A 96 24.69 -11.64 3.74
N TRP A 97 25.12 -12.23 2.62
CA TRP A 97 24.38 -12.22 1.36
C TRP A 97 22.91 -12.66 1.49
N LYS A 98 22.62 -13.55 2.44
CA LYS A 98 21.27 -14.02 2.76
C LYS A 98 20.30 -12.87 3.09
N TYR A 99 20.75 -11.87 3.83
CA TYR A 99 19.92 -10.73 4.24
C TYR A 99 19.67 -9.74 3.09
N LEU A 100 20.60 -9.64 2.13
CA LEU A 100 20.36 -8.85 0.92
C LEU A 100 19.26 -9.47 0.04
N ILE A 101 19.34 -10.80 -0.14
CA ILE A 101 18.34 -11.53 -0.91
C ILE A 101 16.98 -11.44 -0.21
N GLN A 102 16.94 -11.55 1.12
CA GLN A 102 15.74 -11.36 1.92
C GLN A 102 15.16 -9.95 1.72
N GLY A 103 16.00 -8.91 1.81
CA GLY A 103 15.57 -7.52 1.59
C GLY A 103 14.97 -7.31 0.19
N LEU A 104 15.59 -7.88 -0.84
CA LEU A 104 15.09 -7.81 -2.20
C LEU A 104 13.72 -8.51 -2.33
N THR A 105 13.60 -9.71 -1.74
CA THR A 105 12.34 -10.48 -1.74
C THR A 105 11.24 -9.71 -1.00
N HIS A 106 11.57 -9.09 0.13
CA HIS A 106 10.63 -8.23 0.87
C HIS A 106 10.14 -7.05 0.02
N ILE A 107 11.05 -6.35 -0.68
CA ILE A 107 10.67 -5.24 -1.58
C ILE A 107 9.73 -5.74 -2.67
N LEU A 108 10.08 -6.82 -3.36
CA LEU A 108 9.26 -7.36 -4.45
C LEU A 108 7.87 -7.75 -3.97
N PHE A 109 7.80 -8.45 -2.84
CA PHE A 109 6.54 -8.86 -2.23
C PHE A 109 5.69 -7.65 -1.84
N PHE A 110 6.31 -6.67 -1.17
CA PHE A 110 5.63 -5.47 -0.72
C PHE A 110 5.07 -4.65 -1.88
N VAL A 111 5.87 -4.44 -2.94
CA VAL A 111 5.46 -3.73 -4.16
C VAL A 111 4.33 -4.46 -4.88
N PHE A 112 4.42 -5.78 -4.99
CA PHE A 112 3.39 -6.60 -5.65
C PHE A 112 2.04 -6.47 -4.94
N PHE A 113 1.99 -6.68 -3.62
CA PHE A 113 0.75 -6.57 -2.87
C PHE A 113 0.24 -5.14 -2.76
N SER A 114 1.12 -4.15 -2.59
CA SER A 114 0.75 -2.74 -2.61
C SER A 114 0.07 -2.35 -3.92
N THR A 115 0.55 -2.85 -5.05
CA THR A 115 -0.06 -2.58 -6.37
C THR A 115 -1.42 -3.25 -6.51
N ILE A 116 -1.58 -4.50 -6.06
CA ILE A 116 -2.88 -5.20 -6.04
C ILE A 116 -3.89 -4.45 -5.18
N PHE A 117 -3.50 -4.09 -3.95
CA PHE A 117 -4.39 -3.35 -3.05
C PHE A 117 -4.70 -1.95 -3.57
N ALA A 118 -3.77 -1.28 -4.27
CA ALA A 118 -4.03 -0.01 -4.92
C ALA A 118 -5.13 -0.13 -5.99
N PHE A 119 -5.07 -1.17 -6.80
CA PHE A 119 -6.07 -1.44 -7.82
C PHE A 119 -7.44 -1.77 -7.21
N LEU A 120 -7.47 -2.62 -6.19
CA LEU A 120 -8.70 -2.94 -5.46
C LEU A 120 -9.29 -1.70 -4.78
N TRP A 121 -8.44 -0.90 -4.15
CA TRP A 121 -8.87 0.32 -3.48
C TRP A 121 -9.51 1.34 -4.43
N VAL A 122 -8.90 1.60 -5.57
CA VAL A 122 -9.45 2.53 -6.57
C VAL A 122 -10.82 2.08 -7.05
N LYS A 123 -11.01 0.78 -7.25
CA LYS A 123 -12.31 0.21 -7.64
C LYS A 123 -13.37 0.29 -6.53
N THR A 124 -12.99 0.06 -5.29
CA THR A 124 -13.95 0.04 -4.16
C THR A 124 -14.26 1.43 -3.61
N SER A 125 -13.34 2.38 -3.72
CA SER A 125 -13.53 3.76 -3.25
C SER A 125 -14.33 4.64 -4.20
N GLY A 126 -14.80 4.11 -5.34
CA GLY A 126 -15.54 4.88 -6.34
C GLY A 126 -14.66 5.89 -7.09
N MET A 127 -13.36 5.65 -7.13
CA MET A 127 -12.36 6.44 -7.89
C MET A 127 -12.06 5.79 -9.25
N ASP A 128 -12.79 4.78 -9.65
CA ASP A 128 -12.64 4.14 -10.94
C ASP A 128 -13.12 5.05 -12.09
N SER A 129 -12.68 4.75 -13.29
CA SER A 129 -12.99 5.53 -14.50
C SER A 129 -14.49 5.76 -14.70
N LYS A 130 -15.30 4.75 -14.36
CA LYS A 130 -16.76 4.81 -14.49
C LYS A 130 -17.39 5.76 -13.48
N ALA A 131 -17.01 5.68 -12.22
CA ALA A 131 -17.53 6.56 -11.17
C ALA A 131 -17.12 8.02 -11.42
N VAL A 132 -15.86 8.23 -11.82
CA VAL A 132 -15.35 9.57 -12.16
C VAL A 132 -16.06 10.14 -13.38
N ALA A 133 -16.28 9.35 -14.44
CA ALA A 133 -17.04 9.77 -15.63
C ALA A 133 -18.46 10.19 -15.27
N LYS A 134 -19.13 9.41 -14.41
CA LYS A 134 -20.47 9.72 -13.92
C LYS A 134 -20.51 11.02 -13.10
N ASN A 135 -19.52 11.24 -12.23
CA ASN A 135 -19.42 12.45 -11.43
C ASN A 135 -19.16 13.69 -12.29
N ILE A 136 -18.30 13.60 -13.31
CA ILE A 136 -18.04 14.68 -14.28
C ILE A 136 -19.32 15.04 -15.03
N LYS A 137 -20.07 14.03 -15.48
CA LYS A 137 -21.35 14.24 -16.16
C LYS A 137 -22.39 14.89 -15.25
N ALA A 138 -22.50 14.44 -14.01
CA ALA A 138 -23.40 14.99 -13.01
C ALA A 138 -23.09 16.47 -12.67
N SER A 139 -21.80 16.85 -12.71
CA SER A 139 -21.36 18.22 -12.49
C SER A 139 -21.61 19.16 -13.67
N GLY A 140 -22.24 18.68 -14.77
CA GLY A 140 -22.53 19.49 -15.95
C GLY A 140 -21.30 19.93 -16.75
N LEU A 141 -20.12 19.41 -16.42
CA LEU A 141 -18.89 19.72 -17.12
C LEU A 141 -18.87 19.00 -18.47
N GLN A 142 -18.72 19.77 -19.56
CA GLN A 142 -18.61 19.24 -20.91
C GLN A 142 -17.15 19.28 -21.36
N LEU A 143 -16.62 18.13 -21.80
CA LEU A 143 -15.36 18.14 -22.54
C LEU A 143 -15.61 18.76 -23.94
N ALA A 144 -14.85 19.81 -24.23
CA ALA A 144 -14.90 20.45 -25.54
C ALA A 144 -14.55 19.44 -26.63
N GLY A 145 -15.50 19.16 -27.53
CA GLY A 145 -15.28 18.27 -28.67
C GLY A 145 -15.90 16.88 -28.58
N PHE A 146 -16.43 16.45 -27.44
CA PHE A 146 -17.11 15.16 -27.30
C PHE A 146 -18.58 15.33 -26.92
N ARG A 147 -19.48 14.72 -27.68
CA ARG A 147 -20.88 14.54 -27.29
C ARG A 147 -20.90 13.73 -26.00
N GLN A 148 -21.85 14.01 -25.11
CA GLN A 148 -22.06 13.46 -23.74
C GLN A 148 -22.09 11.92 -23.62
N ASP A 149 -21.33 11.20 -24.41
CA ASP A 149 -21.24 9.75 -24.34
C ASP A 149 -20.35 9.34 -23.17
N GLU A 150 -20.99 8.85 -22.10
CA GLU A 150 -20.37 8.35 -20.88
C GLU A 150 -19.29 7.28 -21.17
N ARG A 151 -19.54 6.43 -22.19
CA ARG A 151 -18.63 5.37 -22.61
C ARG A 151 -17.29 5.89 -23.18
N VAL A 152 -17.35 6.98 -23.94
CA VAL A 152 -16.14 7.60 -24.49
C VAL A 152 -15.31 8.23 -23.38
N LEU A 153 -15.96 8.92 -22.45
CA LEU A 153 -15.32 9.53 -21.29
C LEU A 153 -14.70 8.45 -20.37
N GLU A 154 -15.43 7.38 -20.12
CA GLU A 154 -14.94 6.22 -19.36
C GLU A 154 -13.70 5.61 -20.02
N SER A 155 -13.72 5.36 -21.33
CA SER A 155 -12.57 4.80 -22.05
C SER A 155 -11.34 5.70 -22.03
N ILE A 156 -11.51 7.01 -22.11
CA ILE A 156 -10.40 7.97 -21.99
C ILE A 156 -9.83 7.95 -20.58
N LEU A 157 -10.68 8.00 -19.56
CA LEU A 157 -10.27 7.99 -18.16
C LEU A 157 -9.57 6.68 -17.78
N ASP A 158 -10.05 5.55 -18.26
CA ASP A 158 -9.49 4.23 -17.99
C ASP A 158 -8.04 4.13 -18.49
N ARG A 159 -7.76 4.74 -19.65
CA ARG A 159 -6.41 4.80 -20.22
C ARG A 159 -5.41 5.54 -19.32
N TYR A 160 -5.86 6.46 -18.47
CA TYR A 160 -4.99 7.23 -17.57
C TYR A 160 -5.05 6.76 -16.12
N ILE A 161 -6.22 6.40 -15.61
CA ILE A 161 -6.40 6.02 -14.19
C ILE A 161 -5.69 4.70 -13.88
N VAL A 162 -5.80 3.69 -14.75
CA VAL A 162 -5.18 2.38 -14.52
C VAL A 162 -3.64 2.47 -14.45
N PRO A 163 -2.92 3.04 -15.43
CA PRO A 163 -1.47 3.19 -15.32
C PRO A 163 -1.04 4.04 -14.12
N LEU A 164 -1.79 5.11 -13.84
CA LEU A 164 -1.49 6.01 -12.73
C LEU A 164 -1.64 5.30 -11.38
N THR A 165 -2.65 4.45 -11.24
CA THR A 165 -2.85 3.61 -10.04
C THR A 165 -1.71 2.62 -9.84
N VAL A 166 -1.30 1.95 -10.91
CA VAL A 166 -0.18 0.99 -10.86
C VAL A 166 1.13 1.71 -10.51
N MET A 167 1.44 2.80 -11.21
CA MET A 167 2.66 3.59 -10.92
C MET A 167 2.66 4.12 -9.49
N GLY A 168 1.52 4.64 -9.02
CA GLY A 168 1.36 5.10 -7.64
C GLY A 168 1.57 3.99 -6.62
N GLY A 169 0.94 2.82 -6.83
CA GLY A 169 1.10 1.65 -5.97
C GLY A 169 2.54 1.13 -5.89
N VAL A 170 3.22 1.08 -7.04
CA VAL A 170 4.64 0.70 -7.12
C VAL A 170 5.53 1.72 -6.41
N ALA A 171 5.38 3.01 -6.70
CA ALA A 171 6.20 4.06 -6.10
C ALA A 171 6.08 4.11 -4.57
N ILE A 172 4.85 4.07 -4.06
CA ILE A 172 4.59 4.08 -2.61
C ILE A 172 5.07 2.76 -1.97
N GLY A 173 4.87 1.62 -2.65
CA GLY A 173 5.35 0.32 -2.19
C GLY A 173 6.87 0.25 -2.06
N ILE A 174 7.63 0.79 -3.02
CA ILE A 174 9.09 0.89 -2.95
C ILE A 174 9.52 1.79 -1.78
N LEU A 175 8.92 2.98 -1.68
CA LEU A 175 9.23 3.91 -0.59
C LEU A 175 9.01 3.29 0.79
N ALA A 176 7.87 2.65 1.01
CA ALA A 176 7.53 2.02 2.27
C ALA A 176 8.46 0.84 2.60
N SER A 177 8.72 -0.03 1.62
CA SER A 177 9.57 -1.21 1.83
C SER A 177 11.03 -0.84 2.11
N VAL A 178 11.58 0.14 1.39
CA VAL A 178 12.95 0.65 1.64
C VAL A 178 13.05 1.26 3.04
N THR A 179 12.06 2.07 3.45
CA THR A 179 12.06 2.67 4.79
C THR A 179 11.95 1.61 5.89
N ASN A 180 11.19 0.54 5.68
CA ASN A 180 11.12 -0.59 6.61
C ASN A 180 12.49 -1.32 6.74
N LEU A 181 13.20 -1.51 5.63
CA LEU A 181 14.52 -2.16 5.62
C LEU A 181 15.62 -1.30 6.25
N LEU A 182 15.52 0.02 6.17
CA LEU A 182 16.46 0.93 6.81
C LEU A 182 16.36 0.95 8.33
N GLY A 183 15.36 0.26 8.91
CA GLY A 183 15.24 0.14 10.36
C GLY A 183 14.96 1.47 11.06
N ALA A 184 14.14 2.32 10.45
CA ALA A 184 13.69 3.54 11.09
C ALA A 184 13.03 3.23 12.44
N LEU A 185 13.25 4.08 13.45
CA LEU A 185 12.66 3.96 14.79
C LEU A 185 11.13 3.84 14.77
N ILE A 186 10.52 4.38 13.71
CA ILE A 186 9.09 4.28 13.43
C ILE A 186 8.94 3.50 12.13
N SER A 187 7.92 2.64 12.04
CA SER A 187 7.67 1.87 10.81
C SER A 187 7.57 2.81 9.59
N GLY A 188 8.19 2.43 8.48
CA GLY A 188 8.18 3.23 7.25
C GLY A 188 6.79 3.58 6.75
N THR A 189 5.82 2.71 6.99
CA THR A 189 4.40 2.95 6.71
C THR A 189 3.83 4.10 7.53
N SER A 190 4.22 4.23 8.80
CA SER A 190 3.77 5.32 9.68
C SER A 190 4.34 6.67 9.25
N ILE A 191 5.63 6.71 8.88
CA ILE A 191 6.27 7.94 8.37
C ILE A 191 5.58 8.37 7.06
N LEU A 192 5.33 7.43 6.18
CA LEU A 192 4.69 7.69 4.89
C LEU A 192 3.25 8.22 5.09
N LEU A 193 2.52 7.67 6.07
CA LEU A 193 1.19 8.15 6.43
C LEU A 193 1.21 9.60 6.91
N VAL A 194 2.13 9.95 7.79
CA VAL A 194 2.27 11.34 8.29
C VAL A 194 2.58 12.29 7.12
N ILE A 195 3.53 11.96 6.26
CA ILE A 195 3.90 12.77 5.10
C ILE A 195 2.68 12.98 4.18
N MET A 196 1.92 11.93 3.91
CA MET A 196 0.76 12.02 3.03
C MET A 196 -0.40 12.82 3.64
N ILE A 197 -0.64 12.70 4.94
CA ILE A 197 -1.63 13.54 5.64
C ILE A 197 -1.22 15.01 5.55
N MET A 198 0.05 15.33 5.81
CA MET A 198 0.57 16.69 5.68
C MET A 198 0.44 17.22 4.26
N PHE A 199 0.72 16.39 3.26
CA PHE A 199 0.59 16.76 1.86
C PHE A 199 -0.88 17.00 1.47
N GLN A 200 -1.82 16.15 1.92
CA GLN A 200 -3.25 16.35 1.69
C GLN A 200 -3.76 17.63 2.37
N PHE A 201 -3.28 17.89 3.58
CA PHE A 201 -3.62 19.11 4.30
C PHE A 201 -3.11 20.37 3.57
N TYR A 202 -1.86 20.33 3.11
CA TYR A 202 -1.30 21.40 2.28
C TYR A 202 -2.12 21.63 1.01
N GLN A 203 -2.51 20.55 0.31
CA GLN A 203 -3.35 20.68 -0.90
C GLN A 203 -4.73 21.26 -0.60
N SER A 204 -5.32 20.93 0.55
CA SER A 204 -6.63 21.49 0.95
C SER A 204 -6.53 22.98 1.21
N ILE A 205 -5.52 23.44 1.95
CA ILE A 205 -5.26 24.86 2.18
C ILE A 205 -4.98 25.60 0.86
N ALA A 206 -4.18 25.01 -0.02
CA ALA A 206 -3.87 25.61 -1.31
C ALA A 206 -5.13 25.77 -2.18
N LYS A 207 -6.06 24.81 -2.12
CA LYS A 207 -7.35 24.92 -2.82
C LYS A 207 -8.24 26.01 -2.23
N GLU A 208 -8.33 26.11 -0.92
CA GLU A 208 -9.09 27.18 -0.24
C GLU A 208 -8.54 28.56 -0.58
N HIS A 209 -7.22 28.74 -0.50
CA HIS A 209 -6.60 29.99 -0.90
C HIS A 209 -6.82 30.34 -2.38
N ALA A 210 -6.78 29.35 -3.27
CA ALA A 210 -7.08 29.57 -4.69
C ALA A 210 -8.55 29.98 -4.93
N MET A 211 -9.48 29.48 -4.11
CA MET A 211 -10.90 29.85 -4.16
C MET A 211 -11.14 31.26 -3.61
N ASP A 212 -10.43 31.67 -2.57
CA ASP A 212 -10.58 33.00 -1.98
C ASP A 212 -10.02 34.10 -2.89
N MET A 213 -8.97 33.79 -3.65
CA MET A 213 -8.35 34.72 -4.59
C MET A 213 -9.16 34.92 -5.89
N ASN A 214 -10.11 34.03 -6.21
CA ASN A 214 -10.92 34.10 -7.43
C ASN A 214 -12.43 34.05 -7.11
N PRO A 215 -13.09 35.22 -6.88
CA PRO A 215 -14.50 35.27 -6.51
C PRO A 215 -15.46 34.69 -7.58
N LEU A 216 -14.97 34.54 -8.83
CA LEU A 216 -15.70 33.86 -9.90
C LEU A 216 -15.77 32.34 -9.70
N MET A 217 -14.76 31.72 -9.11
CA MET A 217 -14.75 30.29 -8.81
C MET A 217 -15.67 29.93 -7.65
N ARG A 218 -15.82 30.82 -6.67
CA ARG A 218 -16.75 30.68 -5.54
C ARG A 218 -18.21 30.61 -6.00
N LYS A 219 -18.56 31.39 -7.05
CA LYS A 219 -19.92 31.39 -7.64
C LYS A 219 -20.24 30.15 -8.50
N MET A 220 -19.24 29.39 -8.91
CA MET A 220 -19.44 28.21 -9.76
C MET A 220 -19.54 26.88 -8.96
N MET A 221 -19.12 26.88 -7.68
CA MET A 221 -19.13 25.68 -6.82
C MET A 221 -20.15 25.74 -5.67
N GLY A 222 -20.85 26.84 -5.48
CA GLY A 222 -22.05 26.97 -4.62
C GLY A 222 -23.30 26.92 -5.44
#